data_5f567d7c6e283343ea9c84db8e316a46
#
_entry.id   5f567d7c6e283343ea9c84db8e316a46
#
_cell.length_a   1.000
_cell.length_b   1.000
_cell.length_c   1.000
_cell.angle_alpha   90.00
_cell.angle_beta   90.00
_cell.angle_gamma   90.00
#
_symmetry.space_group_name_H-M   'P 1'
#
loop_
_entity.id
_entity.type
_entity.pdbx_description
1 polymer ?
#
loop_
_entity_poly.entity_id
_entity_poly.type
_entity_poly.pdbx_seq_one_letter_code
_entity_poly.pdbx_strand_id
1 'polypeptide(L)'
;MPAGDGRPVIEPNPLSDPRIAVLVPCLNEATTIGDVVLGFRESLPGCVVHVYDNASTDDTARVAAEAGAVVRHEVLPGKGGVVRRMFAEVEAEVYVMADGDGTYDPAQAPVLVKRLVSDGLDMVVGARAGVLQNAGRSGHAVGNRMFNRLYQWLFGVGFTDILSGYRVFSRRFVKSFPAESAGFEIE
;
A
#
# COMPACT_ATOMS: atom_id res chain seq x y z
N MET A 1 -23.97 18.97 39.41
CA MET A 1 -23.21 19.53 38.28
C MET A 1 -21.90 18.72 38.20
N PRO A 2 -21.70 17.78 37.31
CA PRO A 2 -20.40 17.16 37.12
C PRO A 2 -19.51 18.11 36.31
N ALA A 3 -18.31 18.38 36.84
CA ALA A 3 -17.28 19.16 36.19
C ALA A 3 -16.78 18.45 34.93
N GLY A 4 -16.81 19.15 33.80
CA GLY A 4 -16.27 18.67 32.54
C GLY A 4 -14.75 18.43 32.65
N ASP A 5 -14.31 17.23 32.25
CA ASP A 5 -12.90 16.86 32.10
C ASP A 5 -12.30 17.73 30.98
N GLY A 6 -11.62 18.80 31.38
CA GLY A 6 -11.00 19.79 30.49
C GLY A 6 -9.70 19.26 29.86
N ARG A 7 -9.70 18.06 29.26
CA ARG A 7 -8.59 17.62 28.41
C ARG A 7 -8.61 18.46 27.13
N PRO A 8 -7.50 19.14 26.78
CA PRO A 8 -7.42 19.81 25.50
C PRO A 8 -7.62 18.82 24.37
N VAL A 9 -8.64 19.04 23.54
CA VAL A 9 -8.77 18.39 22.25
C VAL A 9 -7.63 18.92 21.41
N ILE A 10 -6.57 18.12 21.25
CA ILE A 10 -5.48 18.45 20.34
C ILE A 10 -6.05 18.26 18.95
N GLU A 11 -6.53 19.35 18.34
CA GLU A 11 -6.86 19.36 16.92
C GLU A 11 -5.57 19.05 16.13
N PRO A 12 -5.61 18.11 15.16
CA PRO A 12 -4.44 17.83 14.32
C PRO A 12 -4.06 19.13 13.61
N ASN A 13 -2.82 19.55 13.76
CA ASN A 13 -2.28 20.71 13.05
C ASN A 13 -2.33 20.42 11.52
N PRO A 14 -3.15 21.13 10.73
CA PRO A 14 -3.28 20.87 9.29
C PRO A 14 -2.03 21.24 8.48
N LEU A 15 -0.95 21.68 9.13
CA LEU A 15 0.30 22.13 8.50
C LEU A 15 1.48 21.15 8.71
N SER A 16 1.27 20.01 9.41
CA SER A 16 2.29 18.96 9.45
C SER A 16 2.05 17.99 8.29
N ASP A 17 3.08 17.77 7.47
CA ASP A 17 3.02 16.69 6.48
C ASP A 17 2.64 15.38 7.18
N PRO A 18 1.68 14.62 6.64
CA PRO A 18 1.22 13.39 7.27
C PRO A 18 2.39 12.39 7.35
N ARG A 19 2.51 11.69 8.46
CA ARG A 19 3.48 10.59 8.56
C ARG A 19 3.09 9.47 7.60
N ILE A 20 3.94 9.26 6.59
CA ILE A 20 3.70 8.26 5.55
C ILE A 20 4.55 7.03 5.81
N ALA A 21 3.91 5.86 5.82
CA ALA A 21 4.59 4.57 5.77
C ALA A 21 4.36 3.91 4.41
N VAL A 22 5.44 3.44 3.78
CA VAL A 22 5.36 2.60 2.59
C VAL A 22 5.51 1.14 3.03
N LEU A 23 4.57 0.30 2.64
CA LEU A 23 4.48 -1.11 3.01
C LEU A 23 4.76 -1.97 1.77
N VAL A 24 5.83 -2.76 1.83
CA VAL A 24 6.27 -3.58 0.69
C VAL A 24 6.42 -5.03 1.14
N PRO A 25 5.40 -5.89 0.91
CA PRO A 25 5.54 -7.33 1.09
C PRO A 25 6.42 -7.90 -0.02
N CYS A 26 7.43 -8.70 0.31
CA CYS A 26 8.42 -9.23 -0.64
C CYS A 26 8.61 -10.74 -0.51
N LEU A 27 8.86 -11.39 -1.65
CA LEU A 27 9.31 -12.79 -1.73
C LEU A 27 10.21 -12.97 -2.96
N ASN A 28 11.52 -13.16 -2.75
CA ASN A 28 12.52 -13.37 -3.81
C ASN A 28 12.57 -12.23 -4.85
N GLU A 29 12.74 -11.00 -4.39
CA GLU A 29 12.75 -9.78 -5.20
C GLU A 29 14.06 -8.99 -5.08
N ALA A 30 15.19 -9.68 -4.80
CA ALA A 30 16.50 -9.07 -4.60
C ALA A 30 16.96 -8.17 -5.76
N THR A 31 16.49 -8.43 -6.99
CA THR A 31 16.87 -7.65 -8.19
C THR A 31 16.17 -6.30 -8.30
N THR A 32 15.04 -6.12 -7.65
CA THR A 32 14.16 -4.95 -7.82
C THR A 32 13.93 -4.15 -6.54
N ILE A 33 13.98 -4.83 -5.39
CA ILE A 33 13.59 -4.21 -4.11
C ILE A 33 14.43 -2.99 -3.74
N GLY A 34 15.71 -2.96 -4.09
CA GLY A 34 16.58 -1.81 -3.84
C GLY A 34 16.07 -0.55 -4.53
N ASP A 35 15.78 -0.64 -5.83
CA ASP A 35 15.27 0.47 -6.64
C ASP A 35 13.87 0.90 -6.17
N VAL A 36 13.02 -0.05 -5.78
CA VAL A 36 11.68 0.25 -5.22
C VAL A 36 11.81 1.08 -3.94
N VAL A 37 12.67 0.66 -3.01
CA VAL A 37 12.89 1.39 -1.74
C VAL A 37 13.42 2.80 -1.99
N LEU A 38 14.46 2.93 -2.83
CA LEU A 38 15.05 4.22 -3.17
C LEU A 38 14.05 5.13 -3.87
N GLY A 39 13.29 4.61 -4.83
CA GLY A 39 12.28 5.35 -5.56
C GLY A 39 11.18 5.90 -4.65
N PHE A 40 10.69 5.15 -3.67
CA PHE A 40 9.71 5.66 -2.70
C PHE A 40 10.30 6.71 -1.77
N ARG A 41 11.54 6.53 -1.31
CA ARG A 41 12.21 7.53 -0.47
C ARG A 41 12.47 8.86 -1.19
N GLU A 42 12.74 8.79 -2.49
CA GLU A 42 12.88 9.97 -3.34
C GLU A 42 11.53 10.66 -3.60
N SER A 43 10.50 9.87 -3.92
CA SER A 43 9.18 10.38 -4.30
C SER A 43 8.37 10.91 -3.10
N LEU A 44 8.59 10.35 -1.90
CA LEU A 44 7.91 10.72 -0.66
C LEU A 44 8.94 11.07 0.42
N PRO A 45 9.57 12.26 0.36
CA PRO A 45 10.57 12.67 1.36
C PRO A 45 10.03 12.56 2.79
N GLY A 46 10.80 11.93 3.67
CA GLY A 46 10.39 11.72 5.07
C GLY A 46 9.53 10.47 5.31
N CYS A 47 9.14 9.71 4.28
CA CYS A 47 8.47 8.44 4.47
C CYS A 47 9.40 7.39 5.11
N VAL A 48 8.80 6.43 5.81
CA VAL A 48 9.50 5.23 6.26
C VAL A 48 9.06 4.05 5.39
N VAL A 49 10.01 3.40 4.71
CA VAL A 49 9.72 2.21 3.91
C VAL A 49 9.91 0.98 4.77
N HIS A 50 8.83 0.20 4.95
CA HIS A 50 8.79 -1.06 5.67
C HIS A 50 8.73 -2.22 4.68
N VAL A 51 9.78 -3.03 4.63
CA VAL A 51 9.83 -4.25 3.82
C VAL A 51 9.59 -5.45 4.71
N TYR A 52 8.60 -6.26 4.36
CA TYR A 52 8.32 -7.53 5.05
C TYR A 52 8.70 -8.68 4.13
N ASP A 53 9.82 -9.28 4.45
CA ASP A 53 10.38 -10.42 3.73
C ASP A 53 9.65 -11.71 4.13
N ASN A 54 8.87 -12.27 3.21
CA ASN A 54 8.06 -13.45 3.45
C ASN A 54 8.82 -14.75 3.10
N ALA A 55 9.87 -15.02 3.86
CA ALA A 55 10.71 -16.21 3.71
C ALA A 55 11.44 -16.29 2.35
N SER A 56 12.01 -15.18 1.88
CA SER A 56 12.88 -15.19 0.69
C SER A 56 14.10 -16.08 0.89
N THR A 57 14.54 -16.70 -0.19
CA THR A 57 15.74 -17.55 -0.25
C THR A 57 16.92 -16.86 -0.91
N ASP A 58 16.70 -15.65 -1.42
CA ASP A 58 17.70 -14.78 -2.04
C ASP A 58 18.10 -13.61 -1.11
N ASP A 59 18.83 -12.65 -1.64
CA ASP A 59 19.33 -11.49 -0.89
C ASP A 59 18.30 -10.37 -0.67
N THR A 60 17.00 -10.59 -0.88
CA THR A 60 15.94 -9.58 -0.80
C THR A 60 16.03 -8.73 0.46
N ALA A 61 16.08 -9.36 1.63
CA ALA A 61 16.12 -8.65 2.92
C ALA A 61 17.37 -7.78 3.08
N ARG A 62 18.54 -8.28 2.66
CA ARG A 62 19.81 -7.54 2.72
C ARG A 62 19.77 -6.32 1.81
N VAL A 63 19.35 -6.50 0.55
CA VAL A 63 19.28 -5.41 -0.43
C VAL A 63 18.29 -4.32 0.02
N ALA A 64 17.13 -4.71 0.56
CA ALA A 64 16.17 -3.76 1.11
C ALA A 64 16.75 -2.94 2.27
N ALA A 65 17.46 -3.58 3.19
CA ALA A 65 18.08 -2.91 4.34
C ALA A 65 19.18 -1.94 3.88
N GLU A 66 20.03 -2.34 2.93
CA GLU A 66 21.07 -1.48 2.34
C GLU A 66 20.49 -0.25 1.63
N ALA A 67 19.31 -0.38 1.01
CA ALA A 67 18.57 0.73 0.43
C ALA A 67 17.89 1.65 1.47
N GLY A 68 17.94 1.27 2.76
CA GLY A 68 17.45 2.06 3.89
C GLY A 68 16.01 1.77 4.30
N ALA A 69 15.48 0.59 4.00
CA ALA A 69 14.20 0.13 4.51
C ALA A 69 14.32 -0.41 5.94
N VAL A 70 13.21 -0.35 6.68
CA VAL A 70 13.01 -1.12 7.91
C VAL A 70 12.54 -2.51 7.52
N VAL A 71 13.42 -3.51 7.65
CA VAL A 71 13.14 -4.89 7.23
C VAL A 71 12.61 -5.71 8.40
N ARG A 72 11.58 -6.51 8.15
CA ARG A 72 11.05 -7.52 9.06
C ARG A 72 10.89 -8.85 8.31
N HIS A 73 11.06 -9.95 9.04
CA HIS A 73 10.90 -11.29 8.47
C HIS A 73 9.55 -11.88 8.90
N GLU A 74 8.85 -12.50 7.94
CA GLU A 74 7.65 -13.28 8.18
C GLU A 74 7.89 -14.71 7.72
N VAL A 75 7.88 -15.63 8.66
CA VAL A 75 8.20 -17.04 8.40
C VAL A 75 7.03 -17.85 7.87
N LEU A 76 5.80 -17.38 8.13
CA LEU A 76 4.61 -18.05 7.64
C LEU A 76 4.34 -17.59 6.20
N PRO A 77 4.32 -18.51 5.21
CA PRO A 77 4.03 -18.14 3.84
C PRO A 77 2.62 -17.57 3.69
N GLY A 78 2.49 -16.52 2.86
CA GLY A 78 1.20 -15.97 2.47
C GLY A 78 1.13 -14.46 2.60
N LYS A 79 0.92 -13.77 1.46
CA LYS A 79 0.85 -12.31 1.36
C LYS A 79 -0.20 -11.71 2.31
N GLY A 80 -1.36 -12.35 2.46
CA GLY A 80 -2.40 -11.90 3.36
C GLY A 80 -1.98 -11.83 4.82
N GLY A 81 -1.20 -12.81 5.30
CA GLY A 81 -0.62 -12.81 6.64
C GLY A 81 0.37 -11.65 6.84
N VAL A 82 1.22 -11.43 5.84
CA VAL A 82 2.18 -10.31 5.82
C VAL A 82 1.47 -8.96 5.90
N VAL A 83 0.46 -8.73 5.06
CA VAL A 83 -0.30 -7.46 5.03
C VAL A 83 -0.98 -7.19 6.37
N ARG A 84 -1.61 -8.21 6.97
CA ARG A 84 -2.22 -8.06 8.31
C ARG A 84 -1.20 -7.64 9.36
N ARG A 85 -0.04 -8.27 9.36
CA ARG A 85 1.03 -7.96 10.29
C ARG A 85 1.54 -6.54 10.10
N MET A 86 1.72 -6.10 8.83
CA MET A 86 2.06 -4.72 8.51
C MET A 86 1.04 -3.73 9.09
N PHE A 87 -0.25 -3.97 8.88
CA PHE A 87 -1.32 -3.12 9.38
C PHE A 87 -1.40 -3.07 10.92
N ALA A 88 -1.06 -4.18 11.57
CA ALA A 88 -1.02 -4.26 13.02
C ALA A 88 0.20 -3.54 13.63
N GLU A 89 1.38 -3.72 13.03
CA GLU A 89 2.66 -3.29 13.62
C GLU A 89 3.07 -1.86 13.22
N VAL A 90 2.67 -1.40 12.01
CA VAL A 90 3.11 -0.10 11.52
C VAL A 90 2.14 1.00 11.91
N GLU A 91 2.65 2.09 12.48
CA GLU A 91 1.87 3.27 12.87
C GLU A 91 2.21 4.47 11.98
N ALA A 92 1.24 4.88 11.16
CA ALA A 92 1.31 6.04 10.28
C ALA A 92 -0.05 6.73 10.15
N GLU A 93 -0.11 7.85 9.45
CA GLU A 93 -1.35 8.54 9.10
C GLU A 93 -1.83 8.16 7.70
N VAL A 94 -0.87 7.90 6.81
CA VAL A 94 -1.09 7.42 5.45
C VAL A 94 -0.22 6.20 5.19
N TYR A 95 -0.79 5.19 4.58
CA TYR A 95 -0.10 3.95 4.22
C TYR A 95 -0.10 3.79 2.71
N VAL A 96 1.07 3.64 2.11
CA VAL A 96 1.24 3.34 0.70
C VAL A 96 1.67 1.87 0.58
N MET A 97 0.90 1.04 -0.06
CA MET A 97 1.25 -0.37 -0.31
C MET A 97 1.60 -0.59 -1.77
N ALA A 98 2.71 -1.27 -2.03
CA ALA A 98 3.15 -1.66 -3.36
C ALA A 98 3.92 -2.99 -3.28
N ASP A 99 4.01 -3.71 -4.40
CA ASP A 99 4.83 -4.91 -4.52
C ASP A 99 6.32 -4.54 -4.70
N GLY A 100 7.22 -5.43 -4.30
CA GLY A 100 8.67 -5.21 -4.41
C GLY A 100 9.26 -5.57 -5.78
N ASP A 101 8.43 -6.02 -6.73
CA ASP A 101 8.82 -6.50 -8.06
C ASP A 101 9.11 -5.38 -9.09
N GLY A 102 8.94 -4.11 -8.69
CA GLY A 102 9.16 -2.96 -9.56
C GLY A 102 8.03 -2.70 -10.57
N THR A 103 6.89 -3.38 -10.47
CA THR A 103 5.75 -3.19 -11.39
C THR A 103 5.12 -1.79 -11.26
N TYR A 104 5.22 -1.15 -10.09
CA TYR A 104 4.60 0.14 -9.80
C TYR A 104 5.63 1.26 -9.77
N ASP A 105 5.27 2.38 -10.39
CA ASP A 105 6.11 3.58 -10.43
C ASP A 105 5.97 4.39 -9.12
N PRO A 106 7.02 4.47 -8.28
CA PRO A 106 7.00 5.25 -7.05
C PRO A 106 6.69 6.74 -7.26
N ALA A 107 7.01 7.31 -8.43
CA ALA A 107 6.75 8.72 -8.75
C ALA A 107 5.24 9.06 -8.76
N GLN A 108 4.36 8.06 -8.83
CA GLN A 108 2.91 8.25 -8.74
C GLN A 108 2.43 8.40 -7.29
N ALA A 109 3.21 7.97 -6.30
CA ALA A 109 2.79 7.97 -4.90
C ALA A 109 2.34 9.35 -4.38
N PRO A 110 3.04 10.47 -4.64
CA PRO A 110 2.61 11.79 -4.17
C PRO A 110 1.21 12.18 -4.66
N VAL A 111 0.86 11.83 -5.91
CA VAL A 111 -0.46 12.13 -6.48
C VAL A 111 -1.54 11.32 -5.79
N LEU A 112 -1.30 10.02 -5.52
CA LEU A 112 -2.24 9.15 -4.85
C LEU A 112 -2.44 9.57 -3.39
N VAL A 113 -1.37 9.90 -2.67
CA VAL A 113 -1.40 10.41 -1.30
C VAL A 113 -2.16 11.73 -1.23
N LYS A 114 -1.84 12.68 -2.11
CA LYS A 114 -2.55 13.96 -2.18
C LYS A 114 -4.05 13.75 -2.39
N ARG A 115 -4.44 12.85 -3.28
CA ARG A 115 -5.83 12.51 -3.54
C ARG A 115 -6.53 11.95 -2.32
N LEU A 116 -5.89 11.00 -1.62
CA LEU A 116 -6.45 10.42 -0.40
C LEU A 116 -6.74 11.49 0.65
N VAL A 117 -5.77 12.38 0.89
CA VAL A 117 -5.84 13.41 1.93
C VAL A 117 -6.82 14.51 1.56
N SER A 118 -6.72 15.06 0.33
CA SER A 118 -7.56 16.20 -0.09
C SER A 118 -9.03 15.85 -0.21
N ASP A 119 -9.35 14.62 -0.64
CA ASP A 119 -10.72 14.18 -0.86
C ASP A 119 -11.30 13.44 0.36
N GLY A 120 -10.51 13.28 1.45
CA GLY A 120 -10.90 12.60 2.69
C GLY A 120 -11.25 11.12 2.50
N LEU A 121 -10.56 10.45 1.54
CA LEU A 121 -10.84 9.07 1.17
C LEU A 121 -10.22 8.07 2.14
N ASP A 122 -10.77 6.87 2.19
CA ASP A 122 -10.22 5.75 2.95
C ASP A 122 -9.23 4.91 2.16
N MET A 123 -9.41 4.85 0.83
CA MET A 123 -8.53 4.11 -0.07
C MET A 123 -8.48 4.77 -1.45
N VAL A 124 -7.27 4.79 -2.04
CA VAL A 124 -7.03 5.13 -3.44
C VAL A 124 -6.26 4.00 -4.09
N VAL A 125 -6.69 3.55 -5.27
CA VAL A 125 -6.04 2.49 -6.04
C VAL A 125 -5.29 3.11 -7.20
N GLY A 126 -3.98 2.85 -7.28
CA GLY A 126 -3.14 3.22 -8.42
C GLY A 126 -3.25 2.20 -9.54
N ALA A 127 -3.53 2.63 -10.77
CA ALA A 127 -3.56 1.74 -11.91
C ALA A 127 -2.14 1.42 -12.41
N ARG A 128 -1.92 0.18 -12.87
CA ARG A 128 -0.64 -0.22 -13.49
C ARG A 128 -0.46 0.50 -14.83
N ALA A 129 0.72 1.11 -15.04
CA ALA A 129 1.00 1.92 -16.24
C ALA A 129 0.83 1.16 -17.57
N GLY A 130 0.97 -0.18 -17.57
CA GLY A 130 0.84 -1.02 -18.78
C GLY A 130 -0.58 -1.47 -19.12
N VAL A 131 -1.54 -1.38 -18.20
CA VAL A 131 -2.91 -1.91 -18.42
C VAL A 131 -3.68 -1.04 -19.40
N LEU A 132 -3.44 0.25 -19.42
CA LEU A 132 -4.10 1.18 -20.37
C LEU A 132 -3.54 1.07 -21.80
N GLN A 133 -2.26 0.68 -21.96
CA GLN A 133 -1.62 0.57 -23.28
C GLN A 133 -1.70 -0.84 -23.89
N ASN A 134 -1.83 -1.89 -23.10
CA ASN A 134 -1.83 -3.29 -23.55
C ASN A 134 -3.22 -3.96 -23.56
N ALA A 135 -4.26 -3.22 -23.83
CA ALA A 135 -5.63 -3.77 -24.00
C ALA A 135 -5.75 -4.84 -25.10
N GLY A 136 -4.65 -5.20 -25.78
CA GLY A 136 -4.58 -6.14 -26.88
C GLY A 136 -3.89 -7.49 -26.59
N ARG A 137 -3.34 -7.73 -25.40
CA ARG A 137 -2.66 -9.01 -25.08
C ARG A 137 -3.31 -9.75 -23.94
N SER A 138 -3.90 -10.91 -24.28
CA SER A 138 -4.26 -12.10 -23.48
C SER A 138 -5.30 -11.97 -22.35
N GLY A 139 -6.12 -13.00 -22.23
CA GLY A 139 -7.20 -13.34 -21.31
C GLY A 139 -7.35 -12.61 -19.96
N HIS A 140 -6.25 -12.22 -19.30
CA HIS A 140 -6.25 -11.48 -18.03
C HIS A 140 -6.85 -10.06 -18.15
N ALA A 141 -6.62 -9.37 -19.28
CA ALA A 141 -7.19 -8.03 -19.50
C ALA A 141 -8.72 -8.05 -19.67
N VAL A 142 -9.25 -9.15 -20.23
CA VAL A 142 -10.71 -9.34 -20.39
C VAL A 142 -11.34 -9.63 -19.04
N GLY A 143 -10.72 -10.48 -18.22
CA GLY A 143 -11.19 -10.80 -16.86
C GLY A 143 -11.25 -9.56 -15.96
N ASN A 144 -10.17 -8.76 -15.92
CA ASN A 144 -10.12 -7.53 -15.14
C ASN A 144 -11.18 -6.51 -15.59
N ARG A 145 -11.38 -6.37 -16.91
CA ARG A 145 -12.40 -5.46 -17.47
C ARG A 145 -13.82 -5.92 -17.15
N MET A 146 -14.08 -7.22 -17.17
CA MET A 146 -15.37 -7.79 -16.79
C MET A 146 -15.63 -7.62 -15.28
N PHE A 147 -14.62 -7.84 -14.44
CA PHE A 147 -14.69 -7.62 -12.99
C PHE A 147 -14.92 -6.16 -12.65
N ASN A 148 -14.18 -5.24 -13.27
CA ASN A 148 -14.36 -3.81 -13.07
C ASN A 148 -15.78 -3.34 -13.46
N ARG A 149 -16.34 -3.85 -14.57
CA ARG A 149 -17.71 -3.54 -14.98
C ARG A 149 -18.74 -4.12 -14.03
N LEU A 150 -18.56 -5.36 -13.59
CA LEU A 150 -19.47 -5.98 -12.63
C LEU A 150 -19.46 -5.23 -11.29
N TYR A 151 -18.28 -4.85 -10.81
CA TYR A 151 -18.11 -4.07 -9.59
C TYR A 151 -18.76 -2.69 -9.72
N GLN A 152 -18.53 -1.99 -10.83
CA GLN A 152 -19.16 -0.70 -11.11
C GLN A 152 -20.68 -0.79 -11.16
N TRP A 153 -21.22 -1.87 -11.73
CA TRP A 153 -22.66 -2.12 -11.79
C TRP A 153 -23.25 -2.39 -10.40
N LEU A 154 -22.54 -3.14 -9.54
CA LEU A 154 -23.00 -3.49 -8.19
C LEU A 154 -22.87 -2.36 -7.18
N PHE A 155 -21.81 -1.57 -7.26
CA PHE A 155 -21.43 -0.61 -6.22
C PHE A 155 -21.42 0.85 -6.69
N GLY A 156 -21.69 1.13 -7.97
CA GLY A 156 -21.77 2.48 -8.51
C GLY A 156 -20.42 3.21 -8.63
N VAL A 157 -19.29 2.56 -8.29
CA VAL A 157 -17.94 3.14 -8.30
C VAL A 157 -17.10 2.44 -9.36
N GLY A 158 -16.49 3.18 -10.28
CA GLY A 158 -15.61 2.63 -11.32
C GLY A 158 -14.16 2.54 -10.87
N PHE A 159 -13.58 1.34 -10.88
CA PHE A 159 -12.13 1.15 -10.78
C PHE A 159 -11.54 0.93 -12.16
N THR A 160 -10.35 1.48 -12.40
CA THR A 160 -9.62 1.26 -13.66
C THR A 160 -8.84 -0.07 -13.60
N ASP A 161 -8.34 -0.45 -12.42
CA ASP A 161 -7.60 -1.67 -12.16
C ASP A 161 -7.82 -2.12 -10.71
N ILE A 162 -8.91 -2.86 -10.45
CA ILE A 162 -9.27 -3.31 -9.10
C ILE A 162 -8.27 -4.33 -8.53
N LEU A 163 -7.55 -5.04 -9.40
CA LEU A 163 -6.55 -6.04 -9.03
C LEU A 163 -5.16 -5.44 -8.81
N SER A 164 -5.02 -4.11 -8.83
CA SER A 164 -3.74 -3.47 -8.57
C SER A 164 -3.34 -3.62 -7.11
N GLY A 165 -2.10 -4.05 -6.85
CA GLY A 165 -1.46 -4.05 -5.54
C GLY A 165 -1.01 -2.66 -5.09
N TYR A 166 -1.05 -1.63 -5.96
CA TYR A 166 -0.68 -0.27 -5.63
C TYR A 166 -1.83 0.47 -5.00
N ARG A 167 -1.80 0.62 -3.69
CA ARG A 167 -2.91 1.19 -2.92
C ARG A 167 -2.41 2.17 -1.88
N VAL A 168 -3.19 3.21 -1.64
CA VAL A 168 -2.95 4.17 -0.55
C VAL A 168 -4.16 4.11 0.39
N PHE A 169 -3.89 4.01 1.70
CA PHE A 169 -4.93 3.86 2.72
C PHE A 169 -4.83 4.96 3.78
N SER A 170 -5.98 5.35 4.32
CA SER A 170 -6.05 6.16 5.53
C SER A 170 -5.74 5.31 6.78
N ARG A 171 -5.29 5.97 7.86
CA ARG A 171 -5.13 5.32 9.16
C ARG A 171 -6.46 4.70 9.65
N ARG A 172 -7.56 5.39 9.43
CA ARG A 172 -8.89 4.93 9.82
C ARG A 172 -9.20 3.57 9.15
N PHE A 173 -8.97 3.45 7.84
CA PHE A 173 -9.17 2.20 7.13
C PHE A 173 -8.28 1.08 7.70
N VAL A 174 -6.97 1.30 7.78
CA VAL A 174 -6.01 0.28 8.23
C VAL A 174 -6.34 -0.23 9.64
N LYS A 175 -6.72 0.65 10.56
CA LYS A 175 -7.02 0.26 11.95
C LYS A 175 -8.45 -0.29 12.15
N SER A 176 -9.36 -0.12 11.18
CA SER A 176 -10.69 -0.74 11.19
C SER A 176 -10.78 -2.01 10.36
N PHE A 177 -9.71 -2.35 9.61
CA PHE A 177 -9.72 -3.51 8.71
C PHE A 177 -9.79 -4.82 9.51
N PRO A 178 -10.84 -5.65 9.32
CA PRO A 178 -10.95 -6.93 10.00
C PRO A 178 -9.88 -7.89 9.44
N ALA A 179 -8.90 -8.20 10.24
CA ALA A 179 -7.72 -8.97 9.85
C ALA A 179 -8.00 -10.49 9.86
N GLU A 180 -9.09 -10.98 9.28
CA GLU A 180 -9.51 -12.38 9.35
C GLU A 180 -9.09 -13.24 8.14
N SER A 181 -8.86 -12.65 6.95
CA SER A 181 -8.44 -13.42 5.78
C SER A 181 -6.98 -13.84 5.82
N ALA A 182 -6.69 -15.11 5.53
CA ALA A 182 -5.35 -15.71 5.66
C ALA A 182 -4.63 -15.93 4.32
N GLY A 183 -5.26 -15.65 3.18
CA GLY A 183 -4.76 -15.93 1.84
C GLY A 183 -4.64 -14.70 0.95
N PHE A 184 -4.74 -14.93 -0.37
CA PHE A 184 -4.69 -13.88 -1.40
C PHE A 184 -5.96 -13.02 -1.49
N GLU A 185 -6.97 -13.30 -0.67
CA GLU A 185 -8.26 -12.57 -0.66
C GLU A 185 -8.14 -11.11 -0.20
N ILE A 186 -6.96 -10.66 0.19
CA ILE A 186 -6.68 -9.25 0.56
C ILE A 186 -6.41 -8.37 -0.67
N GLU A 187 -6.28 -8.93 -1.87
CA GLU A 187 -6.10 -8.18 -3.12
C GLU A 187 -7.39 -7.58 -3.65
#